data_cc3a0fe83dd4c87fae0018dcc4ead78f
#
_entry.id   cc3a0fe83dd4c87fae0018dcc4ead78f
#
_cell.length_a   1.000
_cell.length_b   1.000
_cell.length_c   1.000
_cell.angle_alpha   90.00
_cell.angle_beta   90.00
_cell.angle_gamma   90.00
#
_symmetry.space_group_name_H-M   'P 1'
#
loop_
_entity.id
_entity.type
_entity.pdbx_description
1 polymer ?
#
loop_
_entity_poly.entity_id
_entity_poly.type
_entity_poly.pdbx_seq_one_letter_code
_entity_poly.pdbx_strand_id
1 'polypeptide(L)'
;MPAPLLLDLTHTSHTRARTGIQRVARALHTALGHDALAITHDPHLGAWRPLETWESANLATTDPAEKRGAAWPLHAKLRGKMRRVFGGRSTPGSPLSAPDSSGLLVPELFSSNVAAALPALFATVRGPRVALFHDAIALKFPELTPTKTVARFPAYLRELLAFDGIAAVSEDSRTTLLDYWRWLGIAAAPPVQAIPLGVDEKRHSMLDTATETASPVVLSVGSIEGRKNHLALLDACEQLWARGAQFELQLIGLAQPQTGRAALARLRTLQAAGRPLRYDGAVTDAALAAAYAACRFTVYPSLIEGFGLPVIESLAHGKPCVCSGRGALGETARRGGCVALDSVDAANLAEAIGRLFATPGELASLAAAARARNFRTWTGYAAELVAWMRTLPSRS
;
A
#
# COMPACT_ATOMS: atom_id res chain seq x y z
N MET A 1 1.53 17.80 28.28
CA MET A 1 1.00 16.90 27.26
C MET A 1 1.94 15.71 27.18
N PRO A 2 1.48 14.49 26.94
CA PRO A 2 2.37 13.36 26.72
C PRO A 2 3.33 13.65 25.55
N ALA A 3 4.53 13.10 25.61
CA ALA A 3 5.52 13.26 24.54
C ALA A 3 4.98 12.68 23.21
N PRO A 4 5.12 13.39 22.07
CA PRO A 4 4.58 12.94 20.80
C PRO A 4 5.34 11.71 20.27
N LEU A 5 4.65 10.86 19.51
CA LEU A 5 5.26 9.82 18.70
C LEU A 5 5.91 10.46 17.46
N LEU A 6 7.17 10.16 17.16
CA LEU A 6 7.77 10.57 15.90
C LEU A 6 7.27 9.67 14.77
N LEU A 7 6.79 10.26 13.67
CA LEU A 7 6.31 9.54 12.48
C LEU A 7 7.16 9.94 11.28
N ASP A 8 7.99 9.00 10.78
CA ASP A 8 8.81 9.25 9.60
C ASP A 8 7.97 9.17 8.32
N LEU A 9 7.88 10.29 7.61
CA LEU A 9 7.18 10.42 6.33
C LEU A 9 8.12 10.89 5.21
N THR A 10 9.39 10.55 5.29
CA THR A 10 10.45 11.04 4.39
C THR A 10 10.11 10.83 2.91
N HIS A 11 9.52 9.69 2.52
CA HIS A 11 9.15 9.47 1.12
C HIS A 11 7.79 10.07 0.78
N THR A 12 6.78 9.82 1.61
CA THR A 12 5.39 10.20 1.32
C THR A 12 5.19 11.72 1.33
N SER A 13 5.89 12.48 2.19
CA SER A 13 5.80 13.94 2.22
C SER A 13 6.36 14.62 0.97
N HIS A 14 7.19 13.93 0.19
CA HIS A 14 7.81 14.45 -1.03
C HIS A 14 7.15 13.97 -2.33
N THR A 15 6.03 13.23 -2.25
CA THR A 15 5.32 12.72 -3.41
C THR A 15 3.81 12.90 -3.26
N ARG A 16 3.13 13.15 -4.38
CA ARG A 16 1.66 13.12 -4.46
C ARG A 16 1.13 11.73 -4.84
N ALA A 17 2.03 10.76 -5.10
CA ALA A 17 1.62 9.39 -5.41
C ALA A 17 0.84 8.77 -4.24
N ARG A 18 -0.16 7.94 -4.58
CA ARG A 18 -1.04 7.22 -3.64
C ARG A 18 -0.99 5.72 -3.90
N THR A 19 0.21 5.17 -3.96
CA THR A 19 0.40 3.70 -3.99
C THR A 19 0.12 3.09 -2.62
N GLY A 20 0.07 1.77 -2.51
CA GLY A 20 -0.29 1.10 -1.26
C GLY A 20 0.45 1.63 -0.02
N ILE A 21 1.78 1.72 -0.07
CA ILE A 21 2.61 2.18 1.06
C ILE A 21 2.33 3.66 1.40
N GLN A 22 2.24 4.54 0.40
CA GLN A 22 1.94 5.96 0.65
C GLN A 22 0.52 6.16 1.22
N ARG A 23 -0.44 5.31 0.85
CA ARG A 23 -1.78 5.33 1.44
C ARG A 23 -1.74 4.94 2.91
N VAL A 24 -0.98 3.91 3.28
CA VAL A 24 -0.77 3.50 4.68
C VAL A 24 -0.13 4.63 5.49
N ALA A 25 0.94 5.25 4.98
CA ALA A 25 1.64 6.32 5.66
C ALA A 25 0.74 7.57 5.88
N ARG A 26 -0.05 7.96 4.87
CA ARG A 26 -1.03 9.07 4.99
C ARG A 26 -2.16 8.74 5.96
N ALA A 27 -2.70 7.53 5.89
CA ALA A 27 -3.77 7.09 6.78
C ALA A 27 -3.31 7.05 8.24
N LEU A 28 -2.09 6.57 8.51
CA LEU A 28 -1.49 6.63 9.84
C LEU A 28 -1.28 8.07 10.32
N HIS A 29 -0.76 8.94 9.46
CA HIS A 29 -0.62 10.37 9.80
C HIS A 29 -1.95 11.00 10.19
N THR A 30 -3.01 10.72 9.42
CA THR A 30 -4.36 11.22 9.73
C THR A 30 -4.92 10.61 11.01
N ALA A 31 -4.76 9.30 11.20
CA ALA A 31 -5.31 8.58 12.35
C ALA A 31 -4.61 8.93 13.67
N LEU A 32 -3.31 9.19 13.65
CA LEU A 32 -2.53 9.61 14.82
C LEU A 32 -2.72 11.11 15.13
N GLY A 33 -3.00 11.93 14.13
CA GLY A 33 -3.30 13.35 14.31
C GLY A 33 -2.24 14.08 15.16
N HIS A 34 -2.69 14.72 16.24
CA HIS A 34 -1.83 15.49 17.15
C HIS A 34 -0.95 14.63 18.09
N ASP A 35 -1.22 13.33 18.20
CA ASP A 35 -0.43 12.42 19.02
C ASP A 35 0.93 12.07 18.36
N ALA A 36 1.09 12.41 17.06
CA ALA A 36 2.33 12.19 16.34
C ALA A 36 2.90 13.48 15.74
N LEU A 37 4.22 13.61 15.84
CA LEU A 37 4.99 14.61 15.13
C LEU A 37 5.55 13.99 13.84
N ALA A 38 5.05 14.46 12.70
CA ALA A 38 5.55 14.05 11.40
C ALA A 38 6.94 14.65 11.14
N ILE A 39 7.89 13.79 10.79
CA ILE A 39 9.28 14.14 10.52
C ILE A 39 9.73 13.65 9.13
N THR A 40 10.82 14.25 8.65
CA THR A 40 11.48 13.86 7.41
C THR A 40 13.00 13.96 7.54
N HIS A 41 13.71 13.08 6.82
CA HIS A 41 15.15 13.24 6.58
C HIS A 41 15.37 14.16 5.38
N ASP A 42 15.96 15.32 5.62
CA ASP A 42 16.33 16.27 4.58
C ASP A 42 17.76 15.98 4.07
N PRO A 43 17.92 15.40 2.87
CA PRO A 43 19.24 15.03 2.35
C PRO A 43 20.10 16.26 1.98
N HIS A 44 19.49 17.43 1.81
CA HIS A 44 20.19 18.67 1.51
C HIS A 44 20.77 19.31 2.77
N LEU A 45 20.10 19.12 3.91
CA LEU A 45 20.59 19.54 5.23
C LEU A 45 21.40 18.44 5.91
N GLY A 46 21.26 17.18 5.52
CA GLY A 46 21.86 16.02 6.18
C GLY A 46 21.30 15.83 7.60
N ALA A 47 20.02 16.14 7.81
CA ALA A 47 19.44 16.15 9.16
C ALA A 47 17.94 15.78 9.13
N TRP A 48 17.45 15.26 10.26
CA TRP A 48 16.04 15.07 10.52
C TRP A 48 15.39 16.37 10.98
N ARG A 49 14.15 16.62 10.55
CA ARG A 49 13.36 17.80 10.93
C ARG A 49 11.85 17.54 10.84
N PRO A 50 11.02 18.35 11.51
CA PRO A 50 9.59 18.39 11.26
C PRO A 50 9.30 18.74 9.81
N LEU A 51 8.09 18.41 9.34
CA LEU A 51 7.64 18.75 7.99
C LEU A 51 7.50 20.27 7.84
N GLU A 52 7.85 20.75 6.66
CA GLU A 52 7.55 22.11 6.22
C GLU A 52 6.12 22.20 5.63
N THR A 53 5.60 23.42 5.49
CA THR A 53 4.23 23.66 4.99
C THR A 53 3.96 22.98 3.66
N TRP A 54 4.92 23.00 2.72
CA TRP A 54 4.74 22.38 1.40
C TRP A 54 4.71 20.84 1.47
N GLU A 55 5.42 20.22 2.43
CA GLU A 55 5.39 18.78 2.68
C GLU A 55 4.05 18.37 3.29
N SER A 56 3.57 19.13 4.25
CA SER A 56 2.23 18.95 4.82
C SER A 56 1.13 19.12 3.77
N ALA A 57 1.26 20.10 2.86
CA ALA A 57 0.35 20.28 1.74
C ALA A 57 0.36 19.08 0.77
N ASN A 58 1.53 18.47 0.51
CA ASN A 58 1.62 17.24 -0.27
C ASN A 58 0.89 16.05 0.38
N LEU A 59 0.89 15.97 1.71
CA LEU A 59 0.14 14.94 2.43
C LEU A 59 -1.37 15.15 2.34
N ALA A 60 -1.82 16.40 2.39
CA ALA A 60 -3.23 16.76 2.37
C ALA A 60 -3.87 16.71 0.97
N THR A 61 -3.07 16.75 -0.12
CA THR A 61 -3.62 16.81 -1.48
C THR A 61 -4.39 15.55 -1.84
N THR A 62 -5.55 15.71 -2.48
CA THR A 62 -6.39 14.64 -3.02
C THR A 62 -6.23 14.47 -4.52
N ASP A 63 -5.50 15.36 -5.18
CA ASP A 63 -5.29 15.31 -6.62
C ASP A 63 -4.49 14.08 -7.03
N PRO A 64 -4.89 13.38 -8.11
CA PRO A 64 -4.17 12.23 -8.62
C PRO A 64 -2.80 12.66 -9.12
N ALA A 65 -1.76 11.88 -8.76
CA ALA A 65 -0.41 12.14 -9.22
C ALA A 65 -0.17 11.50 -10.59
N GLU A 66 0.39 12.25 -11.52
CA GLU A 66 0.85 11.69 -12.80
C GLU A 66 2.15 10.88 -12.67
N LYS A 67 2.96 11.15 -11.66
CA LYS A 67 4.30 10.56 -11.45
C LYS A 67 4.48 10.02 -10.02
N ARG A 68 5.22 8.91 -9.91
CA ARG A 68 5.52 8.25 -8.62
C ARG A 68 6.72 8.83 -7.88
N GLY A 69 7.53 9.70 -8.49
CA GLY A 69 8.79 10.17 -7.95
C GLY A 69 8.62 11.24 -6.87
N ALA A 70 9.54 11.25 -5.89
CA ALA A 70 9.67 12.32 -4.93
C ALA A 70 10.22 13.59 -5.61
N ALA A 71 9.66 14.75 -5.27
CA ALA A 71 10.08 16.04 -5.81
C ALA A 71 10.48 17.00 -4.68
N TRP A 72 11.66 17.60 -4.81
CA TRP A 72 12.14 18.65 -3.92
C TRP A 72 12.05 20.01 -4.61
N PRO A 73 11.45 21.03 -4.00
CA PRO A 73 11.39 22.36 -4.59
C PRO A 73 12.77 23.02 -4.67
N LEU A 74 12.94 23.93 -5.61
CA LEU A 74 14.23 24.58 -5.87
C LEU A 74 14.78 25.31 -4.63
N HIS A 75 13.93 25.97 -3.85
CA HIS A 75 14.34 26.68 -2.65
C HIS A 75 14.96 25.74 -1.59
N ALA A 76 14.42 24.53 -1.41
CA ALA A 76 14.98 23.53 -0.50
C ALA A 76 16.38 23.08 -0.94
N LYS A 77 16.55 22.84 -2.26
CA LYS A 77 17.86 22.48 -2.85
C LYS A 77 18.89 23.61 -2.70
N LEU A 78 18.47 24.86 -2.93
CA LEU A 78 19.32 26.05 -2.81
C LEU A 78 19.74 26.28 -1.35
N ARG A 79 18.81 26.17 -0.40
CA ARG A 79 19.09 26.28 1.03
C ARG A 79 20.16 25.26 1.48
N GLY A 80 20.06 24.02 1.01
CA GLY A 80 21.07 22.99 1.29
C GLY A 80 22.43 23.32 0.72
N LYS A 81 22.49 23.87 -0.52
CA LYS A 81 23.75 24.36 -1.11
C LYS A 81 24.35 25.52 -0.31
N MET A 82 23.54 26.51 0.05
CA MET A 82 24.02 27.67 0.84
C MET A 82 24.57 27.24 2.21
N ARG A 83 23.92 26.33 2.93
CA ARG A 83 24.44 25.81 4.20
C ARG A 83 25.76 25.06 4.05
N ARG A 84 25.96 24.31 2.96
CA ARG A 84 27.24 23.64 2.68
C ARG A 84 28.38 24.61 2.41
N VAL A 85 28.07 25.77 1.79
CA VAL A 85 29.07 26.76 1.40
C VAL A 85 29.38 27.75 2.54
N PHE A 86 28.36 28.19 3.29
CA PHE A 86 28.46 29.25 4.30
C PHE A 86 28.31 28.75 5.73
N GLY A 87 27.90 27.49 5.94
CA GLY A 87 27.79 26.91 7.26
C GLY A 87 29.14 26.55 7.82
N GLY A 88 29.72 27.44 8.62
CA GLY A 88 30.85 27.09 9.51
C GLY A 88 30.47 25.86 10.35
N ARG A 89 31.46 25.16 10.89
CA ARG A 89 31.37 24.01 11.82
C ARG A 89 30.47 24.31 13.05
N SER A 90 29.17 24.51 12.79
CA SER A 90 28.18 24.30 13.81
C SER A 90 28.01 22.80 13.91
N THR A 91 28.28 22.23 15.07
CA THR A 91 27.81 20.90 15.47
C THR A 91 26.46 20.64 14.80
N PRO A 92 26.22 19.49 14.22
CA PRO A 92 24.89 19.15 13.72
C PRO A 92 23.95 19.17 14.94
N GLY A 93 23.49 20.37 15.30
CA GLY A 93 22.37 20.52 16.18
C GLY A 93 21.24 19.82 15.46
N SER A 94 20.84 18.69 15.95
CA SER A 94 19.62 18.01 15.51
C SER A 94 18.54 19.08 15.50
N PRO A 95 17.92 19.43 14.35
CA PRO A 95 16.79 20.35 14.33
C PRO A 95 15.58 19.75 15.05
N LEU A 96 15.61 18.49 15.33
CA LEU A 96 14.85 17.86 16.39
C LEU A 96 15.65 18.13 17.70
N SER A 97 15.50 19.33 18.29
CA SER A 97 15.55 19.43 19.75
C SER A 97 14.43 18.55 20.24
N ALA A 98 14.70 17.24 20.34
CA ALA A 98 13.67 16.29 20.67
C ALA A 98 13.26 16.52 22.12
N PRO A 99 12.10 17.15 22.36
CA PRO A 99 11.44 16.93 23.62
C PRO A 99 11.21 15.42 23.73
N ASP A 100 11.18 14.90 24.93
CA ASP A 100 10.88 13.50 25.21
C ASP A 100 9.88 12.90 24.21
N SER A 101 10.37 12.11 23.23
CA SER A 101 9.49 11.43 22.28
C SER A 101 9.01 10.13 22.88
N SER A 102 7.73 9.80 22.67
CA SER A 102 7.15 8.54 23.16
C SER A 102 7.58 7.31 22.34
N GLY A 103 8.28 7.52 21.22
CA GLY A 103 8.77 6.49 20.32
C GLY A 103 8.97 7.00 18.89
N LEU A 104 9.35 6.08 17.99
CA LEU A 104 9.49 6.33 16.55
C LEU A 104 8.74 5.28 15.76
N LEU A 105 7.94 5.70 14.80
CA LEU A 105 7.28 4.86 13.82
C LEU A 105 7.78 5.18 12.41
N VAL A 106 8.30 4.16 11.70
CA VAL A 106 8.76 4.25 10.32
C VAL A 106 7.83 3.39 9.44
N PRO A 107 6.79 3.98 8.82
CA PRO A 107 5.77 3.23 8.09
C PRO A 107 6.15 2.90 6.64
N GLU A 108 7.29 3.37 6.14
CA GLU A 108 7.69 3.29 4.73
C GLU A 108 8.97 2.46 4.54
N LEU A 109 9.17 1.97 3.29
CA LEU A 109 10.48 1.47 2.90
C LEU A 109 11.44 2.66 2.78
N PHE A 110 12.49 2.64 3.56
CA PHE A 110 13.49 3.71 3.55
C PHE A 110 14.65 3.43 2.59
N SER A 111 15.15 4.49 1.96
CA SER A 111 16.31 4.43 1.08
C SER A 111 17.62 4.23 1.85
N SER A 112 18.72 3.92 1.15
CA SER A 112 20.05 3.81 1.77
C SER A 112 20.50 5.10 2.47
N ASN A 113 20.13 6.28 1.93
CA ASN A 113 20.45 7.57 2.57
C ASN A 113 19.69 7.75 3.90
N VAL A 114 18.42 7.36 3.93
CA VAL A 114 17.62 7.38 5.17
C VAL A 114 18.17 6.35 6.16
N ALA A 115 18.48 5.13 5.72
CA ALA A 115 19.08 4.09 6.55
C ALA A 115 20.38 4.56 7.22
N ALA A 116 21.26 5.22 6.48
CA ALA A 116 22.50 5.78 7.01
C ALA A 116 22.29 6.90 8.05
N ALA A 117 21.12 7.56 8.01
CA ALA A 117 20.77 8.63 8.96
C ALA A 117 19.96 8.13 10.19
N LEU A 118 19.44 6.89 10.16
CA LEU A 118 18.66 6.32 11.27
C LEU A 118 19.43 6.26 12.60
N PRO A 119 20.73 5.87 12.67
CA PRO A 119 21.43 5.80 13.93
C PRO A 119 21.45 7.15 14.69
N ALA A 120 21.62 8.27 13.97
CA ALA A 120 21.57 9.60 14.57
C ALA A 120 20.16 9.94 15.11
N LEU A 121 19.10 9.53 14.42
CA LEU A 121 17.72 9.68 14.90
C LEU A 121 17.47 8.78 16.12
N PHE A 122 17.91 7.53 16.07
CA PHE A 122 17.74 6.57 17.16
C PHE A 122 18.36 7.03 18.47
N ALA A 123 19.50 7.74 18.40
CA ALA A 123 20.16 8.32 19.57
C ALA A 123 19.33 9.43 20.25
N THR A 124 18.33 10.00 19.56
CA THR A 124 17.46 11.06 20.10
C THR A 124 16.10 10.56 20.58
N VAL A 125 15.73 9.32 20.25
CA VAL A 125 14.44 8.73 20.58
C VAL A 125 14.54 7.95 21.88
N ARG A 126 13.70 8.28 22.86
CA ARG A 126 13.68 7.58 24.17
C ARG A 126 12.72 6.39 24.22
N GLY A 127 11.64 6.42 23.45
CA GLY A 127 10.67 5.32 23.37
C GLY A 127 11.01 4.26 22.32
N PRO A 128 10.14 3.23 22.16
CA PRO A 128 10.35 2.16 21.21
C PRO A 128 10.41 2.66 19.76
N ARG A 129 11.29 2.06 18.96
CA ARG A 129 11.47 2.33 17.54
C ARG A 129 10.89 1.16 16.75
N VAL A 130 9.84 1.43 15.97
CA VAL A 130 9.12 0.41 15.22
C VAL A 130 9.12 0.76 13.74
N ALA A 131 9.38 -0.24 12.88
CA ALA A 131 9.17 -0.13 11.44
C ALA A 131 7.97 -0.99 11.02
N LEU A 132 7.25 -0.53 9.99
CA LEU A 132 6.29 -1.37 9.29
C LEU A 132 7.01 -2.22 8.25
N PHE A 133 6.63 -3.48 8.18
CA PHE A 133 7.07 -4.40 7.13
C PHE A 133 5.89 -4.77 6.24
N HIS A 134 5.96 -4.31 4.99
CA HIS A 134 4.85 -4.47 4.05
C HIS A 134 4.86 -5.83 3.35
N ASP A 135 6.02 -6.27 2.86
CA ASP A 135 6.15 -7.54 2.13
C ASP A 135 7.62 -7.91 1.88
N ALA A 136 7.81 -9.12 1.36
CA ALA A 136 9.10 -9.61 0.84
C ALA A 136 9.02 -9.96 -0.65
N ILE A 137 8.20 -9.26 -1.42
CA ILE A 137 7.96 -9.53 -2.84
C ILE A 137 9.27 -9.47 -3.63
N ALA A 138 10.14 -8.50 -3.33
CA ALA A 138 11.42 -8.36 -3.99
C ALA A 138 12.37 -9.57 -3.82
N LEU A 139 12.19 -10.38 -2.77
CA LEU A 139 12.92 -11.64 -2.59
C LEU A 139 12.22 -12.81 -3.29
N LYS A 140 10.89 -12.91 -3.14
CA LYS A 140 10.11 -14.05 -3.64
C LYS A 140 9.93 -14.01 -5.15
N PHE A 141 9.81 -12.79 -5.73
CA PHE A 141 9.52 -12.55 -7.14
C PHE A 141 10.38 -11.39 -7.68
N PRO A 142 11.71 -11.57 -7.74
CA PRO A 142 12.63 -10.54 -8.22
C PRO A 142 12.34 -10.14 -9.68
N GLU A 143 11.86 -11.06 -10.51
CA GLU A 143 11.49 -10.84 -11.91
C GLU A 143 10.26 -9.92 -12.08
N LEU A 144 9.40 -9.84 -11.06
CA LEU A 144 8.21 -8.98 -11.04
C LEU A 144 8.45 -7.64 -10.33
N THR A 145 9.68 -7.42 -9.87
CA THR A 145 10.06 -6.24 -9.06
C THR A 145 11.11 -5.41 -9.80
N PRO A 146 11.06 -4.06 -9.71
CA PRO A 146 12.10 -3.21 -10.30
C PRO A 146 13.49 -3.57 -9.78
N THR A 147 14.47 -3.68 -10.69
CA THR A 147 15.84 -4.15 -10.39
C THR A 147 16.51 -3.40 -9.24
N LYS A 148 16.30 -2.07 -9.15
CA LYS A 148 16.85 -1.25 -8.06
C LYS A 148 16.27 -1.66 -6.69
N THR A 149 15.00 -2.02 -6.63
CA THR A 149 14.35 -2.50 -5.42
C THR A 149 14.92 -3.85 -5.01
N VAL A 150 15.03 -4.78 -5.96
CA VAL A 150 15.64 -6.10 -5.72
C VAL A 150 17.05 -5.97 -5.15
N ALA A 151 17.91 -5.16 -5.77
CA ALA A 151 19.29 -4.96 -5.34
C ALA A 151 19.39 -4.34 -3.92
N ARG A 152 18.45 -3.47 -3.55
CA ARG A 152 18.42 -2.80 -2.25
C ARG A 152 17.85 -3.68 -1.13
N PHE A 153 16.98 -4.60 -1.46
CA PHE A 153 16.09 -5.27 -0.50
C PHE A 153 16.81 -6.08 0.59
N PRO A 154 17.88 -6.87 0.29
CA PRO A 154 18.62 -7.59 1.34
C PRO A 154 19.24 -6.67 2.40
N ALA A 155 19.75 -5.52 1.99
CA ALA A 155 20.29 -4.53 2.94
C ALA A 155 19.16 -3.93 3.79
N TYR A 156 18.00 -3.60 3.20
CA TYR A 156 16.83 -3.13 3.94
C TYR A 156 16.40 -4.12 5.02
N LEU A 157 16.31 -5.42 4.71
CA LEU A 157 15.94 -6.46 5.68
C LEU A 157 16.94 -6.59 6.84
N ARG A 158 18.22 -6.33 6.58
CA ARG A 158 19.26 -6.28 7.63
C ARG A 158 19.11 -5.03 8.50
N GLU A 159 18.80 -3.90 7.91
CA GLU A 159 18.60 -2.64 8.62
C GLU A 159 17.40 -2.65 9.57
N LEU A 160 16.37 -3.46 9.26
CA LEU A 160 15.23 -3.68 10.17
C LEU A 160 15.65 -4.28 11.52
N LEU A 161 16.78 -4.99 11.60
CA LEU A 161 17.30 -5.56 12.86
C LEU A 161 17.70 -4.47 13.88
N ALA A 162 17.86 -3.22 13.47
CA ALA A 162 18.19 -2.11 14.35
C ALA A 162 16.97 -1.53 15.10
N PHE A 163 15.77 -1.93 14.73
CA PHE A 163 14.53 -1.51 15.40
C PHE A 163 14.23 -2.35 16.64
N ASP A 164 13.39 -1.84 17.53
CA ASP A 164 12.98 -2.54 18.76
C ASP A 164 11.80 -3.49 18.50
N GLY A 165 11.09 -3.29 17.38
CA GLY A 165 10.03 -4.17 16.91
C GLY A 165 9.64 -3.88 15.46
N ILE A 166 9.05 -4.90 14.81
CA ILE A 166 8.56 -4.80 13.44
C ILE A 166 7.07 -5.12 13.40
N ALA A 167 6.26 -4.20 12.89
CA ALA A 167 4.85 -4.43 12.63
C ALA A 167 4.66 -4.91 11.18
N ALA A 168 4.38 -6.20 10.99
CA ALA A 168 4.08 -6.76 9.68
C ALA A 168 2.58 -6.55 9.35
N VAL A 169 2.28 -6.22 8.09
CA VAL A 169 0.90 -5.91 7.67
C VAL A 169 0.00 -7.15 7.50
N SER A 170 0.56 -8.37 7.56
CA SER A 170 -0.14 -9.66 7.48
C SER A 170 0.68 -10.76 8.14
N GLU A 171 0.07 -11.91 8.39
CA GLU A 171 0.79 -13.10 8.88
C GLU A 171 1.74 -13.66 7.82
N ASP A 172 1.37 -13.61 6.54
CA ASP A 172 2.27 -14.00 5.44
C ASP A 172 3.54 -13.14 5.41
N SER A 173 3.40 -11.82 5.56
CA SER A 173 4.55 -10.91 5.65
C SER A 173 5.39 -11.17 6.89
N ARG A 174 4.75 -11.37 8.05
CA ARG A 174 5.42 -11.70 9.32
C ARG A 174 6.24 -13.00 9.18
N THR A 175 5.59 -14.05 8.75
CA THR A 175 6.22 -15.37 8.61
C THR A 175 7.39 -15.31 7.62
N THR A 176 7.21 -14.65 6.48
CA THR A 176 8.25 -14.50 5.48
C THR A 176 9.49 -13.75 6.01
N LEU A 177 9.31 -12.69 6.80
CA LEU A 177 10.42 -11.95 7.39
C LEU A 177 11.18 -12.82 8.41
N LEU A 178 10.45 -13.51 9.28
CA LEU A 178 11.03 -14.39 10.29
C LEU A 178 11.78 -15.58 9.66
N ASP A 179 11.23 -16.19 8.61
CA ASP A 179 11.85 -17.29 7.87
C ASP A 179 13.14 -16.84 7.19
N TYR A 180 13.14 -15.63 6.60
CA TYR A 180 14.35 -15.07 6.00
C TYR A 180 15.44 -14.83 7.04
N TRP A 181 15.12 -14.25 8.19
CA TRP A 181 16.11 -14.04 9.26
C TRP A 181 16.60 -15.34 9.87
N ARG A 182 15.72 -16.34 10.01
CA ARG A 182 16.12 -17.69 10.45
C ARG A 182 17.07 -18.33 9.45
N TRP A 183 16.78 -18.22 8.16
CA TRP A 183 17.67 -18.71 7.10
C TRP A 183 19.05 -18.04 7.11
N LEU A 184 19.13 -16.76 7.45
CA LEU A 184 20.38 -16.05 7.65
C LEU A 184 21.11 -16.39 8.97
N GLY A 185 20.55 -17.22 9.83
CA GLY A 185 21.13 -17.55 11.14
C GLY A 185 21.06 -16.42 12.16
N ILE A 186 20.13 -15.47 12.01
CA ILE A 186 19.95 -14.36 12.97
C ILE A 186 19.34 -14.90 14.25
N ALA A 187 20.13 -14.95 15.33
CA ALA A 187 19.70 -15.49 16.63
C ALA A 187 18.88 -14.49 17.47
N ALA A 188 19.13 -13.18 17.32
CA ALA A 188 18.53 -12.12 18.13
C ALA A 188 17.79 -11.10 17.23
N ALA A 189 16.75 -11.57 16.55
CA ALA A 189 15.87 -10.68 15.78
C ALA A 189 14.91 -9.92 16.71
N PRO A 190 14.50 -8.68 16.37
CA PRO A 190 13.46 -7.98 17.10
C PRO A 190 12.11 -8.73 16.99
N PRO A 191 11.18 -8.56 17.94
CA PRO A 191 9.85 -9.13 17.85
C PRO A 191 9.13 -8.62 16.60
N VAL A 192 8.44 -9.53 15.89
CA VAL A 192 7.62 -9.22 14.72
C VAL A 192 6.17 -9.54 15.03
N GLN A 193 5.30 -8.54 15.01
CA GLN A 193 3.87 -8.67 15.24
C GLN A 193 3.09 -8.43 13.95
N ALA A 194 2.20 -9.35 13.59
CA ALA A 194 1.26 -9.09 12.50
C ALA A 194 0.10 -8.21 13.01
N ILE A 195 -0.03 -7.04 12.42
CA ILE A 195 -1.11 -6.08 12.70
C ILE A 195 -1.75 -5.73 11.35
N PRO A 196 -2.87 -6.37 10.97
CA PRO A 196 -3.53 -6.14 9.70
C PRO A 196 -4.01 -4.69 9.56
N LEU A 197 -3.79 -4.10 8.38
CA LEU A 197 -4.09 -2.70 8.08
C LEU A 197 -5.57 -2.35 8.27
N GLY A 198 -5.84 -1.08 8.49
CA GLY A 198 -7.18 -0.50 8.50
C GLY A 198 -7.67 -0.18 7.08
N VAL A 199 -8.95 0.15 7.00
CA VAL A 199 -9.60 0.74 5.83
C VAL A 199 -10.38 1.98 6.26
N ASP A 200 -10.77 2.81 5.30
CA ASP A 200 -11.65 3.93 5.57
C ASP A 200 -13.02 3.43 6.04
N GLU A 201 -13.67 4.22 6.89
CA GLU A 201 -15.00 3.88 7.40
C GLU A 201 -15.98 3.62 6.26
N LYS A 202 -16.84 2.61 6.46
CA LYS A 202 -17.84 2.20 5.47
C LYS A 202 -18.65 3.39 5.01
N ARG A 203 -18.42 3.86 3.82
CA ARG A 203 -19.40 4.66 3.09
C ARG A 203 -20.37 3.69 2.44
N HIS A 204 -21.31 3.15 3.22
CA HIS A 204 -22.49 2.51 2.66
C HIS A 204 -23.26 3.60 1.91
N SER A 205 -22.90 3.81 0.66
CA SER A 205 -23.79 4.50 -0.26
C SER A 205 -25.05 3.64 -0.37
N MET A 206 -26.15 4.16 0.14
CA MET A 206 -27.50 3.64 -0.08
C MET A 206 -27.94 3.88 -1.55
N LEU A 207 -27.08 3.57 -2.51
CA LEU A 207 -27.38 3.61 -3.93
C LEU A 207 -27.49 2.18 -4.44
N ASP A 208 -28.51 1.45 -3.95
CA ASP A 208 -29.05 0.27 -4.64
C ASP A 208 -29.90 0.68 -5.87
N THR A 209 -29.52 1.74 -6.58
CA THR A 209 -30.12 2.14 -7.84
C THR A 209 -29.13 1.93 -8.98
N ALA A 210 -28.59 0.72 -9.12
CA ALA A 210 -28.11 0.30 -10.44
C ALA A 210 -29.35 0.14 -11.29
N THR A 211 -29.61 1.10 -12.17
CA THR A 211 -30.57 0.96 -13.26
C THR A 211 -30.18 -0.30 -14.05
N GLU A 212 -31.08 -1.28 -14.11
CA GLU A 212 -30.89 -2.60 -14.75
C GLU A 212 -30.56 -2.54 -16.27
N THR A 213 -30.44 -1.35 -16.83
CA THR A 213 -30.25 -1.10 -18.27
C THR A 213 -28.81 -0.90 -18.73
N ALA A 214 -27.86 -0.67 -17.81
CA ALA A 214 -26.44 -0.50 -18.18
C ALA A 214 -25.69 -1.83 -18.18
N SER A 215 -24.74 -2.00 -19.11
CA SER A 215 -23.84 -3.17 -19.11
C SER A 215 -23.11 -3.26 -17.77
N PRO A 216 -23.09 -4.44 -17.12
CA PRO A 216 -22.48 -4.58 -15.80
C PRO A 216 -20.96 -4.33 -15.85
N VAL A 217 -20.43 -3.62 -14.86
CA VAL A 217 -19.01 -3.27 -14.76
C VAL A 217 -18.30 -4.26 -13.83
N VAL A 218 -17.21 -4.84 -14.32
CA VAL A 218 -16.19 -5.55 -13.53
C VAL A 218 -15.05 -4.58 -13.27
N LEU A 219 -14.72 -4.34 -11.99
CA LEU A 219 -13.69 -3.36 -11.61
C LEU A 219 -12.40 -4.08 -11.17
N SER A 220 -11.24 -3.58 -11.65
CA SER A 220 -9.94 -3.97 -11.12
C SER A 220 -9.13 -2.72 -10.72
N VAL A 221 -8.76 -2.65 -9.43
CA VAL A 221 -8.05 -1.50 -8.86
C VAL A 221 -6.63 -1.90 -8.51
N GLY A 222 -5.66 -1.20 -9.06
CA GLY A 222 -4.24 -1.41 -8.77
C GLY A 222 -3.34 -0.91 -9.88
N SER A 223 -2.08 -0.66 -9.56
CA SER A 223 -1.12 -0.27 -10.59
C SER A 223 -0.95 -1.39 -11.62
N ILE A 224 -0.87 -1.02 -12.90
CA ILE A 224 -0.57 -1.99 -13.95
C ILE A 224 0.91 -2.33 -13.88
N GLU A 225 1.22 -3.46 -13.24
CA GLU A 225 2.57 -3.99 -13.02
C GLU A 225 2.55 -5.52 -13.00
N GLY A 226 3.72 -6.16 -13.20
CA GLY A 226 3.81 -7.62 -13.41
C GLY A 226 3.10 -8.46 -12.36
N ARG A 227 3.35 -8.19 -11.07
CA ARG A 227 2.75 -8.95 -9.97
C ARG A 227 1.23 -8.80 -9.83
N LYS A 228 0.65 -7.71 -10.37
CA LYS A 228 -0.81 -7.50 -10.38
C LYS A 228 -1.53 -8.29 -11.47
N ASN A 229 -0.77 -8.93 -12.37
CA ASN A 229 -1.25 -9.93 -13.32
C ASN A 229 -2.42 -9.47 -14.22
N HIS A 230 -2.45 -8.19 -14.55
CA HIS A 230 -3.50 -7.65 -15.44
C HIS A 230 -3.51 -8.31 -16.82
N LEU A 231 -2.38 -8.88 -17.27
CA LEU A 231 -2.33 -9.60 -18.55
C LEU A 231 -3.28 -10.81 -18.54
N ALA A 232 -3.20 -11.64 -17.49
CA ALA A 232 -4.13 -12.78 -17.36
C ALA A 232 -5.59 -12.35 -17.25
N LEU A 233 -5.89 -11.22 -16.57
CA LEU A 233 -7.25 -10.68 -16.50
C LEU A 233 -7.75 -10.22 -17.87
N LEU A 234 -6.92 -9.51 -18.63
CA LEU A 234 -7.27 -9.06 -19.99
C LEU A 234 -7.53 -10.24 -20.92
N ASP A 235 -6.73 -11.30 -20.84
CA ASP A 235 -6.93 -12.51 -21.63
C ASP A 235 -8.17 -13.30 -21.19
N ALA A 236 -8.47 -13.33 -19.89
CA ALA A 236 -9.71 -13.91 -19.36
C ALA A 236 -10.96 -13.17 -19.87
N CYS A 237 -10.95 -11.84 -19.83
CA CYS A 237 -12.05 -11.03 -20.34
C CYS A 237 -12.23 -11.19 -21.86
N GLU A 238 -11.13 -11.25 -22.62
CA GLU A 238 -11.19 -11.51 -24.06
C GLU A 238 -11.85 -12.86 -24.38
N GLN A 239 -11.51 -13.92 -23.64
CA GLN A 239 -12.16 -15.23 -23.80
C GLN A 239 -13.68 -15.16 -23.54
N LEU A 240 -14.11 -14.39 -22.55
CA LEU A 240 -15.52 -14.21 -22.22
C LEU A 240 -16.25 -13.38 -23.28
N TRP A 241 -15.68 -12.26 -23.71
CA TRP A 241 -16.24 -11.41 -24.77
C TRP A 241 -16.35 -12.15 -26.11
N ALA A 242 -15.34 -12.97 -26.44
CA ALA A 242 -15.38 -13.81 -27.65
C ALA A 242 -16.51 -14.86 -27.60
N ARG A 243 -16.95 -15.26 -26.40
CA ARG A 243 -18.12 -16.16 -26.19
C ARG A 243 -19.44 -15.40 -26.06
N GLY A 244 -19.46 -14.08 -26.27
CA GLY A 244 -20.66 -13.25 -26.25
C GLY A 244 -21.02 -12.66 -24.88
N ALA A 245 -20.19 -12.77 -23.86
CA ALA A 245 -20.46 -12.16 -22.56
C ALA A 245 -20.53 -10.62 -22.67
N GLN A 246 -21.53 -10.02 -22.02
CA GLN A 246 -21.79 -8.58 -22.07
C GLN A 246 -21.45 -7.94 -20.73
N PHE A 247 -20.28 -7.33 -20.62
CA PHE A 247 -19.83 -6.54 -19.46
C PHE A 247 -18.66 -5.62 -19.86
N GLU A 248 -18.49 -4.52 -19.13
CA GLU A 248 -17.32 -3.64 -19.23
C GLU A 248 -16.28 -4.04 -18.19
N LEU A 249 -15.01 -4.11 -18.59
CA LEU A 249 -13.88 -4.15 -17.65
C LEU A 249 -13.36 -2.73 -17.42
N GLN A 250 -13.40 -2.25 -16.18
CA GLN A 250 -12.79 -0.99 -15.77
C GLN A 250 -11.51 -1.24 -14.99
N LEU A 251 -10.40 -0.63 -15.46
CA LEU A 251 -9.10 -0.67 -14.79
C LEU A 251 -8.77 0.72 -14.22
N ILE A 252 -8.41 0.76 -12.92
CA ILE A 252 -8.01 2.00 -12.24
C ILE A 252 -6.64 1.80 -11.59
N GLY A 253 -5.67 2.66 -11.96
CA GLY A 253 -4.34 2.69 -11.36
C GLY A 253 -3.25 3.10 -12.35
N LEU A 254 -2.14 3.63 -11.82
CA LEU A 254 -1.00 4.05 -12.64
C LEU A 254 -0.25 2.85 -13.21
N ALA A 255 0.24 2.98 -14.44
CA ALA A 255 1.10 1.99 -15.04
C ALA A 255 2.54 2.09 -14.53
N GLN A 256 3.18 0.93 -14.31
CA GLN A 256 4.60 0.80 -14.04
C GLN A 256 5.32 0.49 -15.36
N PRO A 257 6.17 1.40 -15.90
CA PRO A 257 6.71 1.28 -17.25
C PRO A 257 7.55 0.02 -17.51
N GLN A 258 8.24 -0.49 -16.49
CA GLN A 258 9.16 -1.63 -16.62
C GLN A 258 8.39 -2.96 -16.62
N THR A 259 7.60 -3.23 -15.57
CA THR A 259 6.94 -4.53 -15.37
C THR A 259 5.52 -4.59 -15.93
N GLY A 260 4.89 -3.43 -16.20
CA GLY A 260 3.52 -3.34 -16.76
C GLY A 260 3.45 -3.29 -18.29
N ARG A 261 4.59 -3.35 -19.02
CA ARG A 261 4.64 -3.14 -20.46
C ARG A 261 3.75 -4.10 -21.25
N ALA A 262 3.81 -5.39 -20.93
CA ALA A 262 3.04 -6.42 -21.63
C ALA A 262 1.52 -6.21 -21.45
N ALA A 263 1.09 -5.96 -20.22
CA ALA A 263 -0.32 -5.71 -19.91
C ALA A 263 -0.83 -4.43 -20.59
N LEU A 264 -0.02 -3.34 -20.64
CA LEU A 264 -0.36 -2.11 -21.36
C LEU A 264 -0.48 -2.32 -22.88
N ALA A 265 0.42 -3.10 -23.46
CA ALA A 265 0.34 -3.43 -24.89
C ALA A 265 -0.96 -4.20 -25.18
N ARG A 266 -1.26 -5.23 -24.38
CA ARG A 266 -2.47 -6.02 -24.52
C ARG A 266 -3.75 -5.18 -24.35
N LEU A 267 -3.78 -4.30 -23.34
CA LEU A 267 -4.87 -3.36 -23.10
C LEU A 267 -5.16 -2.51 -24.35
N ARG A 268 -4.13 -1.90 -24.94
CA ARG A 268 -4.28 -1.08 -26.17
C ARG A 268 -4.78 -1.88 -27.35
N THR A 269 -4.30 -3.12 -27.52
CA THR A 269 -4.79 -4.03 -28.58
C THR A 269 -6.28 -4.30 -28.40
N LEU A 270 -6.75 -4.60 -27.20
CA LEU A 270 -8.16 -4.87 -26.93
C LEU A 270 -9.04 -3.62 -27.11
N GLN A 271 -8.56 -2.45 -26.69
CA GLN A 271 -9.27 -1.19 -26.94
C GLN A 271 -9.38 -0.88 -28.44
N ALA A 272 -8.31 -1.08 -29.20
CA ALA A 272 -8.31 -0.89 -30.66
C ALA A 272 -9.24 -1.89 -31.37
N ALA A 273 -9.45 -3.09 -30.80
CA ALA A 273 -10.41 -4.08 -31.28
C ALA A 273 -11.86 -3.76 -30.85
N GLY A 274 -12.13 -2.62 -30.18
CA GLY A 274 -13.47 -2.21 -29.77
C GLY A 274 -14.04 -3.02 -28.59
N ARG A 275 -13.18 -3.69 -27.79
CA ARG A 275 -13.65 -4.41 -26.60
C ARG A 275 -14.13 -3.44 -25.52
N PRO A 276 -15.16 -3.80 -24.73
CA PRO A 276 -15.71 -2.95 -23.67
C PRO A 276 -14.74 -2.88 -22.48
N LEU A 277 -13.65 -2.12 -22.67
CA LEU A 277 -12.51 -1.97 -21.76
C LEU A 277 -12.19 -0.51 -21.54
N ARG A 278 -12.31 -0.06 -20.29
CA ARG A 278 -11.95 1.29 -19.85
C ARG A 278 -10.71 1.27 -18.97
N TYR A 279 -9.81 2.22 -19.19
CA TYR A 279 -8.63 2.44 -18.36
C TYR A 279 -8.54 3.92 -17.97
N ASP A 280 -8.72 4.22 -16.68
CA ASP A 280 -8.82 5.57 -16.16
C ASP A 280 -7.50 6.11 -15.57
N GLY A 281 -6.46 5.26 -15.49
CA GLY A 281 -5.21 5.68 -14.85
C GLY A 281 -5.37 5.97 -13.36
N ALA A 282 -4.72 7.03 -12.87
CA ALA A 282 -4.92 7.50 -11.50
C ALA A 282 -6.18 8.35 -11.42
N VAL A 283 -7.00 8.10 -10.40
CA VAL A 283 -8.24 8.85 -10.15
C VAL A 283 -8.23 9.44 -8.74
N THR A 284 -9.15 10.36 -8.47
CA THR A 284 -9.39 10.89 -7.12
C THR A 284 -10.02 9.83 -6.21
N ASP A 285 -9.91 10.00 -4.89
CA ASP A 285 -10.55 9.08 -3.93
C ASP A 285 -12.07 9.04 -4.10
N ALA A 286 -12.70 10.17 -4.45
CA ALA A 286 -14.13 10.24 -4.73
C ALA A 286 -14.51 9.44 -5.98
N ALA A 287 -13.73 9.54 -7.07
CA ALA A 287 -13.95 8.76 -8.29
C ALA A 287 -13.71 7.27 -8.06
N LEU A 288 -12.73 6.90 -7.24
CA LEU A 288 -12.48 5.52 -6.84
C LEU A 288 -13.65 4.94 -6.03
N ALA A 289 -14.18 5.70 -5.07
CA ALA A 289 -15.35 5.29 -4.30
C ALA A 289 -16.60 5.12 -5.18
N ALA A 290 -16.80 6.03 -6.14
CA ALA A 290 -17.88 5.91 -7.13
C ALA A 290 -17.72 4.66 -8.01
N ALA A 291 -16.50 4.32 -8.44
CA ALA A 291 -16.24 3.10 -9.21
C ALA A 291 -16.54 1.84 -8.40
N TYR A 292 -16.15 1.76 -7.13
CA TYR A 292 -16.54 0.67 -6.25
C TYR A 292 -18.07 0.58 -6.06
N ALA A 293 -18.74 1.71 -5.89
CA ALA A 293 -20.20 1.73 -5.75
C ALA A 293 -20.92 1.22 -7.02
N ALA A 294 -20.43 1.63 -8.20
CA ALA A 294 -21.06 1.31 -9.49
C ALA A 294 -20.75 -0.12 -9.99
N CYS A 295 -19.62 -0.72 -9.61
CA CYS A 295 -19.26 -2.03 -10.13
C CYS A 295 -20.18 -3.14 -9.61
N ARG A 296 -20.31 -4.22 -10.39
CA ARG A 296 -21.04 -5.42 -9.99
C ARG A 296 -20.24 -6.25 -8.99
N PHE A 297 -18.96 -6.45 -9.27
CA PHE A 297 -17.97 -7.07 -8.40
C PHE A 297 -16.57 -6.65 -8.85
N THR A 298 -15.56 -7.00 -8.06
CA THR A 298 -14.16 -6.69 -8.40
C THR A 298 -13.36 -7.93 -8.73
N VAL A 299 -12.29 -7.76 -9.51
CA VAL A 299 -11.29 -8.80 -9.76
C VAL A 299 -9.91 -8.26 -9.39
N TYR A 300 -9.22 -8.95 -8.51
CA TYR A 300 -7.88 -8.61 -8.06
C TYR A 300 -6.92 -9.77 -8.32
N PRO A 301 -6.40 -9.91 -9.55
CA PRO A 301 -5.71 -11.11 -10.02
C PRO A 301 -4.25 -11.19 -9.57
N SER A 302 -3.86 -10.43 -8.54
CA SER A 302 -2.47 -10.35 -8.06
C SER A 302 -1.91 -11.72 -7.70
N LEU A 303 -0.69 -12.00 -8.17
CA LEU A 303 0.07 -13.20 -7.87
C LEU A 303 0.51 -13.23 -6.41
N ILE A 304 0.87 -12.05 -5.89
CA ILE A 304 1.37 -11.88 -4.51
C ILE A 304 1.11 -10.45 -4.02
N GLU A 305 0.81 -10.32 -2.74
CA GLU A 305 0.63 -9.06 -2.02
C GLU A 305 1.17 -9.15 -0.59
N GLY A 306 1.51 -7.98 -0.02
CA GLY A 306 1.77 -7.89 1.41
C GLY A 306 0.48 -7.87 2.24
N PHE A 307 -0.62 -7.30 1.70
CA PHE A 307 -1.91 -7.23 2.38
C PHE A 307 -3.11 -7.34 1.43
N GLY A 308 -3.16 -6.51 0.36
CA GLY A 308 -4.27 -6.50 -0.58
C GLY A 308 -5.36 -5.49 -0.25
N LEU A 309 -4.99 -4.22 0.00
CA LEU A 309 -5.96 -3.14 0.28
C LEU A 309 -7.15 -3.12 -0.69
N PRO A 310 -7.01 -3.26 -2.04
CA PRO A 310 -8.15 -3.23 -2.94
C PRO A 310 -9.19 -4.34 -2.69
N VAL A 311 -8.77 -5.51 -2.19
CA VAL A 311 -9.70 -6.58 -1.83
C VAL A 311 -10.54 -6.15 -0.62
N ILE A 312 -9.87 -5.65 0.42
CA ILE A 312 -10.55 -5.17 1.64
C ILE A 312 -11.47 -3.99 1.31
N GLU A 313 -11.05 -3.07 0.46
CA GLU A 313 -11.86 -1.92 0.01
C GLU A 313 -13.10 -2.38 -0.75
N SER A 314 -12.95 -3.33 -1.69
CA SER A 314 -14.08 -3.93 -2.38
C SER A 314 -15.11 -4.48 -1.40
N LEU A 315 -14.66 -5.30 -0.45
CA LEU A 315 -15.53 -5.91 0.55
C LEU A 315 -16.16 -4.87 1.50
N ALA A 316 -15.43 -3.80 1.86
CA ALA A 316 -15.96 -2.69 2.66
C ALA A 316 -17.06 -1.91 1.92
N HIS A 317 -17.02 -1.88 0.58
CA HIS A 317 -18.11 -1.39 -0.27
C HIS A 317 -19.23 -2.43 -0.50
N GLY A 318 -19.18 -3.59 0.16
CA GLY A 318 -20.15 -4.67 0.00
C GLY A 318 -20.06 -5.39 -1.35
N LYS A 319 -18.95 -5.20 -2.09
CA LYS A 319 -18.74 -5.79 -3.42
C LYS A 319 -17.90 -7.07 -3.30
N PRO A 320 -18.37 -8.20 -3.85
CA PRO A 320 -17.58 -9.43 -3.94
C PRO A 320 -16.28 -9.21 -4.71
N CYS A 321 -15.25 -10.00 -4.38
CA CYS A 321 -13.96 -9.92 -5.05
C CYS A 321 -13.49 -11.30 -5.51
N VAL A 322 -13.07 -11.42 -6.77
CA VAL A 322 -12.30 -12.58 -7.26
C VAL A 322 -10.82 -12.29 -7.03
N CYS A 323 -10.12 -13.13 -6.27
CA CYS A 323 -8.71 -12.91 -5.94
C CYS A 323 -7.97 -14.24 -5.71
N SER A 324 -6.64 -14.17 -5.53
CA SER A 324 -5.84 -15.33 -5.11
C SER A 324 -6.25 -15.81 -3.70
N GLY A 325 -6.32 -17.12 -3.51
CA GLY A 325 -6.51 -17.78 -2.22
C GLY A 325 -5.21 -17.96 -1.42
N ARG A 326 -4.06 -17.44 -1.90
CA ARG A 326 -2.73 -17.68 -1.33
C ARG A 326 -2.19 -16.45 -0.60
N GLY A 327 -1.25 -16.69 0.33
CA GLY A 327 -0.56 -15.65 1.09
C GLY A 327 -1.51 -14.69 1.78
N ALA A 328 -1.15 -13.41 1.85
CA ALA A 328 -1.95 -12.36 2.49
C ALA A 328 -3.35 -12.19 1.86
N LEU A 329 -3.51 -12.42 0.55
CA LEU A 329 -4.84 -12.40 -0.10
C LEU A 329 -5.71 -13.55 0.41
N GLY A 330 -5.15 -14.74 0.57
CA GLY A 330 -5.84 -15.89 1.16
C GLY A 330 -6.28 -15.64 2.61
N GLU A 331 -5.48 -14.94 3.41
CA GLU A 331 -5.89 -14.53 4.77
C GLU A 331 -7.16 -13.67 4.75
N THR A 332 -7.24 -12.76 3.79
CA THR A 332 -8.40 -11.89 3.59
C THR A 332 -9.60 -12.66 3.05
N ALA A 333 -9.39 -13.52 2.05
CA ALA A 333 -10.44 -14.24 1.36
C ALA A 333 -11.17 -15.27 2.24
N ARG A 334 -10.46 -15.95 3.15
CA ARG A 334 -11.03 -16.93 4.11
C ARG A 334 -12.14 -16.37 5.01
N ARG A 335 -12.23 -15.04 5.15
CA ARG A 335 -13.27 -14.41 5.97
C ARG A 335 -14.59 -14.15 5.23
N GLY A 336 -14.73 -14.64 4.00
CA GLY A 336 -15.94 -14.52 3.17
C GLY A 336 -15.99 -13.28 2.28
N GLY A 337 -16.92 -13.29 1.31
CA GLY A 337 -17.09 -12.22 0.32
C GLY A 337 -16.16 -12.32 -0.89
N CYS A 338 -15.29 -13.34 -0.97
CA CYS A 338 -14.37 -13.55 -2.07
C CYS A 338 -14.60 -14.90 -2.77
N VAL A 339 -14.34 -14.92 -4.07
CA VAL A 339 -14.00 -16.14 -4.81
C VAL A 339 -12.47 -16.27 -4.76
N ALA A 340 -11.99 -17.19 -3.93
CA ALA A 340 -10.56 -17.43 -3.73
C ALA A 340 -10.07 -18.48 -4.72
N LEU A 341 -9.13 -18.12 -5.59
CA LEU A 341 -8.57 -18.99 -6.62
C LEU A 341 -7.21 -19.55 -6.20
N ASP A 342 -6.99 -20.83 -6.43
CA ASP A 342 -5.67 -21.47 -6.22
C ASP A 342 -4.64 -21.01 -7.25
N SER A 343 -5.09 -20.69 -8.48
CA SER A 343 -4.30 -20.06 -9.53
C SER A 343 -5.10 -18.93 -10.18
N VAL A 344 -4.45 -17.80 -10.39
CA VAL A 344 -5.04 -16.60 -11.03
C VAL A 344 -4.60 -16.48 -12.50
N ASP A 345 -4.55 -17.61 -13.21
CA ASP A 345 -4.34 -17.63 -14.65
C ASP A 345 -5.61 -17.22 -15.41
N ALA A 346 -5.49 -17.02 -16.73
CA ALA A 346 -6.59 -16.52 -17.56
C ALA A 346 -7.79 -17.48 -17.60
N ALA A 347 -7.56 -18.79 -17.55
CA ALA A 347 -8.65 -19.77 -17.60
C ALA A 347 -9.47 -19.76 -16.31
N ASN A 348 -8.81 -19.84 -15.15
CA ASN A 348 -9.47 -19.80 -13.84
C ASN A 348 -10.17 -18.46 -13.58
N LEU A 349 -9.57 -17.34 -14.03
CA LEU A 349 -10.21 -16.01 -13.94
C LEU A 349 -11.45 -15.95 -14.84
N ALA A 350 -11.39 -16.46 -16.08
CA ALA A 350 -12.53 -16.49 -16.98
C ALA A 350 -13.67 -17.37 -16.43
N GLU A 351 -13.34 -18.54 -15.88
CA GLU A 351 -14.32 -19.41 -15.24
C GLU A 351 -15.01 -18.72 -14.06
N ALA A 352 -14.24 -18.13 -13.13
CA ALA A 352 -14.79 -17.45 -11.96
C ALA A 352 -15.66 -16.24 -12.32
N ILE A 353 -15.19 -15.39 -13.25
CA ILE A 353 -15.95 -14.23 -13.74
C ILE A 353 -17.24 -14.69 -14.43
N GLY A 354 -17.14 -15.66 -15.33
CA GLY A 354 -18.30 -16.22 -16.07
C GLY A 354 -19.33 -16.83 -15.12
N ARG A 355 -18.90 -17.60 -14.12
CA ARG A 355 -19.75 -18.18 -13.09
C ARG A 355 -20.51 -17.13 -12.29
N LEU A 356 -19.85 -16.04 -11.87
CA LEU A 356 -20.51 -14.95 -11.13
C LEU A 356 -21.58 -14.23 -11.97
N PHE A 357 -21.42 -14.18 -13.30
CA PHE A 357 -22.48 -13.68 -14.18
C PHE A 357 -23.62 -14.68 -14.36
N ALA A 358 -23.29 -15.96 -14.46
CA ALA A 358 -24.29 -17.03 -14.70
C ALA A 358 -25.09 -17.41 -13.44
N THR A 359 -24.56 -17.10 -12.24
CA THR A 359 -25.14 -17.53 -10.95
C THR A 359 -25.42 -16.33 -10.04
N PRO A 360 -26.51 -15.57 -10.26
CA PRO A 360 -26.83 -14.38 -9.44
C PRO A 360 -26.96 -14.67 -7.95
N GLY A 361 -27.41 -15.86 -7.58
CA GLY A 361 -27.52 -16.30 -6.17
C GLY A 361 -26.16 -16.42 -5.47
N GLU A 362 -25.11 -16.90 -6.16
CA GLU A 362 -23.74 -16.94 -5.62
C GLU A 362 -23.22 -15.53 -5.41
N LEU A 363 -23.39 -14.64 -6.39
CA LEU A 363 -22.97 -13.25 -6.28
C LEU A 363 -23.68 -12.54 -5.10
N ALA A 364 -24.99 -12.75 -4.95
CA ALA A 364 -25.76 -12.18 -3.85
C ALA A 364 -25.28 -12.71 -2.47
N SER A 365 -24.98 -13.99 -2.37
CA SER A 365 -24.44 -14.63 -1.15
C SER A 365 -23.08 -14.04 -0.77
N LEU A 366 -22.18 -13.90 -1.75
CA LEU A 366 -20.86 -13.29 -1.53
C LEU A 366 -20.98 -11.81 -1.12
N ALA A 367 -21.89 -11.06 -1.74
CA ALA A 367 -22.16 -9.67 -1.37
C ALA A 367 -22.72 -9.56 0.06
N ALA A 368 -23.62 -10.46 0.46
CA ALA A 368 -24.12 -10.52 1.84
C ALA A 368 -22.99 -10.83 2.82
N ALA A 369 -22.10 -11.80 2.50
CA ALA A 369 -20.94 -12.11 3.31
C ALA A 369 -19.96 -10.92 3.43
N ALA A 370 -19.75 -10.18 2.34
CA ALA A 370 -18.91 -8.96 2.36
C ALA A 370 -19.51 -7.88 3.29
N ARG A 371 -20.82 -7.63 3.20
CA ARG A 371 -21.54 -6.65 4.05
C ARG A 371 -21.56 -7.03 5.52
N ALA A 372 -21.57 -8.31 5.84
CA ALA A 372 -21.58 -8.81 7.22
C ALA A 372 -20.21 -8.65 7.91
N ARG A 373 -19.13 -8.36 7.16
CA ARG A 373 -17.79 -8.22 7.73
C ARG A 373 -17.64 -6.93 8.52
N ASN A 374 -16.93 -7.03 9.65
CA ASN A 374 -16.41 -5.88 10.37
C ASN A 374 -14.97 -5.64 9.95
N PHE A 375 -14.70 -4.44 9.45
CA PHE A 375 -13.38 -4.01 9.05
C PHE A 375 -12.77 -3.10 10.12
N ARG A 376 -11.49 -3.27 10.36
CA ARG A 376 -10.72 -2.36 11.21
C ARG A 376 -10.62 -1.00 10.52
N THR A 377 -10.89 0.08 11.24
CA THR A 377 -10.64 1.44 10.77
C THR A 377 -9.16 1.79 10.88
N TRP A 378 -8.72 2.84 10.20
CA TRP A 378 -7.35 3.33 10.36
C TRP A 378 -7.07 3.82 11.78
N THR A 379 -8.05 4.42 12.45
CA THR A 379 -7.94 4.81 13.87
C THR A 379 -7.76 3.58 14.78
N GLY A 380 -8.52 2.52 14.54
CA GLY A 380 -8.37 1.25 15.29
C GLY A 380 -7.01 0.59 15.02
N TYR A 381 -6.52 0.63 13.77
CA TYR A 381 -5.19 0.16 13.43
C TYR A 381 -4.08 0.94 14.14
N ALA A 382 -4.14 2.28 14.10
CA ALA A 382 -3.18 3.14 14.77
C ALA A 382 -3.16 2.91 16.30
N ALA A 383 -4.34 2.79 16.91
CA ALA A 383 -4.46 2.52 18.34
C ALA A 383 -3.82 1.18 18.75
N GLU A 384 -4.08 0.10 17.99
CA GLU A 384 -3.48 -1.22 18.26
C GLU A 384 -1.96 -1.21 18.05
N LEU A 385 -1.49 -0.56 16.97
CA LEU A 385 -0.06 -0.42 16.69
C LEU A 385 0.66 0.32 17.83
N VAL A 386 0.13 1.46 18.29
CA VAL A 386 0.70 2.22 19.41
C VAL A 386 0.61 1.44 20.72
N ALA A 387 -0.50 0.73 20.98
CA ALA A 387 -0.63 -0.13 22.16
C ALA A 387 0.44 -1.23 22.17
N TRP A 388 0.66 -1.90 21.04
CA TRP A 388 1.73 -2.89 20.92
C TRP A 388 3.12 -2.26 21.07
N MET A 389 3.39 -1.11 20.45
CA MET A 389 4.67 -0.40 20.63
C MET A 389 5.01 -0.17 22.10
N ARG A 390 4.01 0.19 22.93
CA ARG A 390 4.21 0.43 24.36
C ARG A 390 4.59 -0.83 25.15
N THR A 391 4.37 -2.03 24.62
CA THR A 391 4.78 -3.30 25.26
C THR A 391 6.23 -3.66 24.98
N LEU A 392 6.87 -2.97 24.01
CA LEU A 392 8.25 -3.24 23.64
C LEU A 392 9.23 -2.65 24.70
N PRO A 393 10.36 -3.33 24.95
CA PRO A 393 11.35 -2.81 25.86
C PRO A 393 11.95 -1.51 25.30
N SER A 394 11.97 -0.46 26.11
CA SER A 394 12.76 0.76 25.78
C SER A 394 14.23 0.41 25.91
N ARG A 395 15.01 0.64 24.88
CA ARG A 395 16.47 0.60 25.03
C ARG A 395 16.87 1.89 25.77
N SER A 396 17.38 1.71 26.99
CA SER A 396 18.01 2.75 27.78
C SER A 396 19.25 3.34 27.07
#